data_b56b03026deb8f1b96e3ca6487d0ceb3
#
_entry.id   b56b03026deb8f1b96e3ca6487d0ceb3
#
_cell.length_a   1.000
_cell.length_b   1.000
_cell.length_c   1.000
_cell.angle_alpha   90.00
_cell.angle_beta   90.00
_cell.angle_gamma   90.00
#
_symmetry.space_group_name_H-M   'P 1'
#
loop_
_entity.id
_entity.type
_entity.pdbx_description
1 polymer ?
#
loop_
_entity_poly.entity_id
_entity_poly.type
_entity_poly.pdbx_seq_one_letter_code
_entity_poly.pdbx_strand_id
1 'polypeptide(L)'
;MKMKHLLAIIIFILVAITISAENKKSCFDTALTQLDLNNCAALELKEADYELNQIYKEITKRSGDDKVFLDRLKAAQRAWHTFRDAELEALFPEANKQSQYGSSYPMCYAKWKATVTKERTQQLKKWITGVREGDVCSGSLPVK
;
A
#
# COMPACT_ATOMS: atom_id res chain seq x y z
N MET A 1 55.24 6.31 -6.27
CA MET A 1 54.76 4.93 -6.08
C MET A 1 53.49 4.82 -5.21
N LYS A 2 53.14 5.80 -4.37
CA LYS A 2 51.95 5.74 -3.44
C LYS A 2 50.59 6.07 -4.09
N MET A 3 50.57 6.79 -5.21
CA MET A 3 49.32 7.24 -5.86
C MET A 3 48.64 6.17 -6.73
N LYS A 4 49.38 5.20 -7.27
CA LYS A 4 48.84 4.10 -8.08
C LYS A 4 48.11 3.05 -7.24
N HIS A 5 48.47 2.85 -6.00
CA HIS A 5 47.84 1.93 -5.08
C HIS A 5 46.48 2.48 -4.52
N LEU A 6 46.38 3.81 -4.39
CA LEU A 6 45.13 4.47 -3.95
C LEU A 6 44.03 4.35 -5.00
N LEU A 7 44.37 4.48 -6.30
CA LEU A 7 43.41 4.32 -7.40
C LEU A 7 42.87 2.89 -7.50
N ALA A 8 43.74 1.89 -7.26
CA ALA A 8 43.34 0.48 -7.32
C ALA A 8 42.38 0.09 -6.19
N ILE A 9 42.53 0.69 -5.00
CA ILE A 9 41.65 0.43 -3.84
C ILE A 9 40.28 1.06 -4.05
N ILE A 10 40.21 2.25 -4.68
CA ILE A 10 38.90 2.91 -4.96
C ILE A 10 38.09 2.14 -6.03
N ILE A 11 38.74 1.55 -7.02
CA ILE A 11 38.09 0.74 -8.04
C ILE A 11 37.55 -0.57 -7.44
N PHE A 12 38.22 -1.16 -6.43
CA PHE A 12 37.77 -2.40 -5.80
C PHE A 12 36.57 -2.22 -4.87
N ILE A 13 36.37 -1.02 -4.31
CA ILE A 13 35.23 -0.71 -3.43
C ILE A 13 33.96 -0.40 -4.23
N LEU A 14 34.09 0.06 -5.49
CA LEU A 14 32.94 0.39 -6.35
C LEU A 14 32.26 -0.83 -6.99
N VAL A 15 32.83 -2.01 -6.95
CA VAL A 15 32.28 -3.23 -7.55
C VAL A 15 31.41 -4.06 -6.57
N ALA A 16 31.39 -3.70 -5.27
CA ALA A 16 30.72 -4.52 -4.24
C ALA A 16 29.28 -4.10 -3.91
N ILE A 17 28.67 -3.17 -4.65
CA ILE A 17 27.26 -2.81 -4.44
C ILE A 17 26.44 -3.24 -5.66
N THR A 18 26.53 -4.50 -6.05
CA THR A 18 25.42 -5.14 -6.72
C THR A 18 24.43 -5.56 -5.63
N ILE A 19 23.50 -4.67 -5.31
CA ILE A 19 22.33 -5.03 -4.53
C ILE A 19 21.59 -6.07 -5.40
N SER A 20 21.77 -7.34 -5.07
CA SER A 20 20.89 -8.40 -5.57
C SER A 20 19.49 -8.05 -5.09
N ALA A 21 18.69 -7.44 -5.94
CA ALA A 21 17.26 -7.43 -5.78
C ALA A 21 16.82 -8.88 -5.86
N GLU A 22 16.79 -9.54 -4.72
CA GLU A 22 16.26 -10.87 -4.58
C GLU A 22 14.81 -10.81 -5.09
N ASN A 23 14.57 -11.38 -6.25
CA ASN A 23 13.26 -11.41 -6.88
C ASN A 23 12.38 -12.36 -6.05
N LYS A 24 11.81 -11.82 -4.95
CA LYS A 24 10.93 -12.57 -4.05
C LYS A 24 9.74 -13.04 -4.89
N LYS A 25 9.71 -14.34 -5.19
CA LYS A 25 8.58 -14.94 -5.90
C LYS A 25 7.28 -14.54 -5.22
N SER A 26 6.34 -14.07 -6.01
CA SER A 26 4.98 -13.78 -5.55
C SER A 26 4.29 -15.08 -5.12
N CYS A 27 3.37 -15.02 -4.16
CA CYS A 27 2.51 -16.14 -3.84
C CYS A 27 1.80 -16.69 -5.08
N PHE A 28 1.41 -15.81 -6.00
CA PHE A 28 0.74 -16.19 -7.25
C PHE A 28 1.65 -16.99 -8.22
N ASP A 29 2.97 -16.83 -8.15
CA ASP A 29 3.92 -17.59 -8.99
C ASP A 29 4.02 -19.05 -8.59
N THR A 30 3.56 -19.41 -7.40
CA THR A 30 3.61 -20.77 -6.84
C THR A 30 2.23 -21.40 -6.64
N ALA A 31 1.16 -20.66 -6.88
CA ALA A 31 -0.21 -21.13 -6.77
C ALA A 31 -0.52 -22.15 -7.88
N LEU A 32 -0.99 -23.33 -7.52
CA LEU A 32 -1.30 -24.41 -8.46
C LEU A 32 -2.81 -24.66 -8.59
N THR A 33 -3.58 -24.23 -7.60
CA THR A 33 -5.04 -24.43 -7.56
C THR A 33 -5.78 -23.12 -7.39
N GLN A 34 -7.08 -23.13 -7.68
CA GLN A 34 -7.94 -21.95 -7.41
C GLN A 34 -7.96 -21.60 -5.91
N LEU A 35 -7.87 -22.60 -5.03
CA LEU A 35 -7.77 -22.36 -3.60
C LEU A 35 -6.48 -21.63 -3.23
N ASP A 36 -5.36 -22.00 -3.84
CA ASP A 36 -4.08 -21.30 -3.62
C ASP A 36 -4.16 -19.85 -4.08
N LEU A 37 -4.77 -19.60 -5.25
CA LEU A 37 -4.98 -18.25 -5.77
C LEU A 37 -5.87 -17.43 -4.84
N ASN A 38 -6.95 -18.02 -4.29
CA ASN A 38 -7.82 -17.36 -3.31
C ASN A 38 -7.04 -17.00 -2.04
N ASN A 39 -6.20 -17.90 -1.55
CA ASN A 39 -5.36 -17.69 -0.37
C ASN A 39 -4.30 -16.57 -0.62
N CYS A 40 -3.68 -16.58 -1.79
CA CYS A 40 -2.73 -15.52 -2.16
C CYS A 40 -3.39 -14.14 -2.21
N ALA A 41 -4.59 -14.03 -2.77
CA ALA A 41 -5.33 -12.78 -2.81
C ALA A 41 -5.76 -12.31 -1.40
N ALA A 42 -6.15 -13.24 -0.54
CA ALA A 42 -6.48 -12.93 0.86
C ALA A 42 -5.25 -12.41 1.64
N LEU A 43 -4.07 -12.97 1.40
CA LEU A 43 -2.81 -12.49 1.98
C LEU A 43 -2.47 -11.08 1.47
N GLU A 44 -2.60 -10.84 0.17
CA GLU A 44 -2.39 -9.51 -0.43
C GLU A 44 -3.30 -8.45 0.19
N LEU A 45 -4.58 -8.79 0.39
CA LEU A 45 -5.53 -7.90 1.06
C LEU A 45 -5.13 -7.62 2.51
N LYS A 46 -4.73 -8.66 3.24
CA LYS A 46 -4.26 -8.53 4.63
C LYS A 46 -3.04 -7.61 4.74
N GLU A 47 -2.10 -7.72 3.81
CA GLU A 47 -0.93 -6.85 3.75
C GLU A 47 -1.31 -5.40 3.43
N ALA A 48 -2.24 -5.18 2.48
CA ALA A 48 -2.75 -3.86 2.14
C ALA A 48 -3.47 -3.19 3.32
N ASP A 49 -4.33 -3.92 4.03
CA ASP A 49 -5.02 -3.43 5.23
C ASP A 49 -4.02 -3.12 6.37
N TYR A 50 -3.00 -3.95 6.53
CA TYR A 50 -1.95 -3.71 7.51
C TYR A 50 -1.20 -2.41 7.21
N GLU A 51 -0.76 -2.21 5.96
CA GLU A 51 -0.05 -0.99 5.55
C GLU A 51 -0.92 0.26 5.73
N LEU A 52 -2.18 0.21 5.30
CA LEU A 52 -3.14 1.29 5.51
C LEU A 52 -3.22 1.69 6.99
N ASN A 53 -3.35 0.70 7.87
CA ASN A 53 -3.44 0.92 9.30
C ASN A 53 -2.15 1.51 9.90
N GLN A 54 -0.97 1.09 9.42
CA GLN A 54 0.32 1.65 9.87
C GLN A 54 0.44 3.12 9.46
N ILE A 55 0.10 3.45 8.22
CA ILE A 55 0.12 4.83 7.72
C ILE A 55 -0.87 5.71 8.50
N TYR A 56 -2.09 5.23 8.73
CA TYR A 56 -3.07 5.95 9.54
C TYR A 56 -2.57 6.23 10.97
N LYS A 57 -1.99 5.22 11.63
CA LYS A 57 -1.39 5.36 12.97
C LYS A 57 -0.24 6.37 12.97
N GLU A 58 0.60 6.35 11.95
CA GLU A 58 1.73 7.28 11.85
C GLU A 58 1.24 8.72 11.68
N ILE A 59 0.21 8.96 10.86
CA ILE A 59 -0.40 10.29 10.72
C ILE A 59 -0.96 10.76 12.07
N THR A 60 -1.74 9.91 12.75
CA THR A 60 -2.33 10.28 14.04
C THR A 60 -1.27 10.59 15.09
N LYS A 61 -0.16 9.86 15.10
CA LYS A 61 0.98 10.12 15.97
C LYS A 61 1.65 11.47 15.68
N ARG A 62 1.87 11.79 14.40
CA ARG A 62 2.50 13.05 13.98
C ARG A 62 1.62 14.27 14.22
N SER A 63 0.31 14.09 14.13
CA SER A 63 -0.66 15.19 14.31
C SER A 63 -0.82 15.61 15.79
N GLY A 64 -0.28 14.85 16.75
CA GLY A 64 -0.29 15.20 18.18
C GLY A 64 -1.69 15.50 18.69
N ASP A 65 -1.88 16.71 19.23
CA ASP A 65 -3.12 17.15 19.87
C ASP A 65 -4.07 17.93 18.92
N ASP A 66 -3.83 17.92 17.62
CA ASP A 66 -4.74 18.56 16.65
C ASP A 66 -6.06 17.80 16.52
N LYS A 67 -6.95 18.00 17.50
CA LYS A 67 -8.25 17.33 17.57
C LYS A 67 -9.11 17.61 16.33
N VAL A 68 -9.05 18.82 15.79
CA VAL A 68 -9.88 19.19 14.62
C VAL A 68 -9.48 18.36 13.41
N PHE A 69 -8.20 18.31 13.11
CA PHE A 69 -7.68 17.47 12.01
C PHE A 69 -7.98 15.98 12.25
N LEU A 70 -7.69 15.46 13.45
CA LEU A 70 -7.89 14.05 13.79
C LEU A 70 -9.35 13.60 13.66
N ASP A 71 -10.30 14.42 14.09
CA ASP A 71 -11.74 14.12 13.95
C ASP A 71 -12.15 14.09 12.47
N ARG A 72 -11.65 15.03 11.66
CA ARG A 72 -11.92 15.07 10.21
C ARG A 72 -11.28 13.89 9.48
N LEU A 73 -10.04 13.54 9.81
CA LEU A 73 -9.36 12.37 9.26
C LEU A 73 -10.10 11.08 9.58
N LYS A 74 -10.54 10.91 10.83
CA LYS A 74 -11.33 9.76 11.28
C LYS A 74 -12.66 9.66 10.54
N ALA A 75 -13.36 10.77 10.37
CA ALA A 75 -14.62 10.81 9.61
C ALA A 75 -14.39 10.44 8.13
N ALA A 76 -13.35 11.01 7.51
CA ALA A 76 -12.97 10.68 6.13
C ALA A 76 -12.62 9.20 5.96
N GLN A 77 -11.91 8.61 6.92
CA GLN A 77 -11.54 7.19 6.86
C GLN A 77 -12.77 6.27 6.98
N ARG A 78 -13.73 6.62 7.86
CA ARG A 78 -14.99 5.87 7.97
C ARG A 78 -15.80 5.95 6.68
N ALA A 79 -15.97 7.15 6.11
CA ALA A 79 -16.68 7.33 4.85
C ALA A 79 -16.02 6.56 3.69
N TRP A 80 -14.68 6.55 3.66
CA TRP A 80 -13.94 5.78 2.68
C TRP A 80 -14.18 4.26 2.81
N HIS A 81 -14.22 3.71 4.01
CA HIS A 81 -14.55 2.30 4.21
C HIS A 81 -15.95 1.96 3.67
N THR A 82 -16.94 2.82 3.97
CA THR A 82 -18.31 2.64 3.47
C THR A 82 -18.35 2.70 1.93
N PHE A 83 -17.66 3.66 1.33
CA PHE A 83 -17.55 3.79 -0.11
C PHE A 83 -16.90 2.57 -0.75
N ARG A 84 -15.73 2.14 -0.26
CA ARG A 84 -15.01 0.95 -0.75
C ARG A 84 -15.90 -0.29 -0.76
N ASP A 85 -16.58 -0.55 0.36
CA ASP A 85 -17.39 -1.75 0.50
C ASP A 85 -18.64 -1.66 -0.40
N ALA A 86 -19.22 -0.47 -0.59
CA ALA A 86 -20.33 -0.25 -1.53
C ALA A 86 -19.91 -0.43 -3.01
N GLU A 87 -18.70 0.03 -3.39
CA GLU A 87 -18.16 -0.22 -4.74
C GLU A 87 -18.00 -1.71 -5.02
N LEU A 88 -17.50 -2.48 -4.04
CA LEU A 88 -17.35 -3.93 -4.19
C LEU A 88 -18.70 -4.64 -4.33
N GLU A 89 -19.74 -4.19 -3.62
CA GLU A 89 -21.10 -4.72 -3.81
C GLU A 89 -21.67 -4.32 -5.17
N ALA A 90 -21.36 -3.15 -5.70
CA ALA A 90 -21.74 -2.75 -7.06
C ALA A 90 -21.01 -3.57 -8.14
N LEU A 91 -19.74 -3.93 -7.90
CA LEU A 91 -18.94 -4.77 -8.79
C LEU A 91 -19.43 -6.23 -8.81
N PHE A 92 -19.91 -6.72 -7.67
CA PHE A 92 -20.44 -8.08 -7.50
C PHE A 92 -21.87 -8.03 -6.93
N PRO A 93 -22.90 -7.58 -7.71
CA PRO A 93 -24.21 -7.26 -7.16
C PRO A 93 -25.05 -8.48 -6.78
N GLU A 94 -24.76 -9.67 -7.33
CA GLU A 94 -25.60 -10.84 -7.14
C GLU A 94 -25.59 -11.35 -5.69
N ALA A 95 -26.77 -11.74 -5.17
CA ALA A 95 -26.87 -12.22 -3.79
C ALA A 95 -26.10 -13.53 -3.57
N ASN A 96 -26.16 -14.46 -4.52
CA ASN A 96 -25.41 -15.71 -4.47
C ASN A 96 -24.10 -15.57 -5.26
N LYS A 97 -23.11 -15.00 -4.63
CA LYS A 97 -21.78 -14.73 -5.22
C LYS A 97 -21.12 -16.00 -5.77
N GLN A 98 -21.19 -17.11 -5.03
CA GLN A 98 -20.55 -18.38 -5.43
C GLN A 98 -21.22 -18.98 -6.68
N SER A 99 -22.54 -18.95 -6.76
CA SER A 99 -23.27 -19.46 -7.93
C SER A 99 -22.99 -18.62 -9.17
N GLN A 100 -22.95 -17.31 -9.02
CA GLN A 100 -22.79 -16.39 -10.15
C GLN A 100 -21.35 -16.25 -10.64
N TYR A 101 -20.40 -16.15 -9.71
CA TYR A 101 -19.00 -15.82 -10.03
C TYR A 101 -18.04 -17.01 -9.83
N GLY A 102 -18.55 -18.16 -9.36
CA GLY A 102 -17.79 -19.40 -9.22
C GLY A 102 -16.69 -19.36 -8.14
N SER A 103 -15.79 -20.33 -8.22
CA SER A 103 -14.72 -20.53 -7.25
C SER A 103 -13.64 -19.44 -7.26
N SER A 104 -13.58 -18.61 -8.30
CA SER A 104 -12.66 -17.47 -8.41
C SER A 104 -13.15 -16.20 -7.71
N TYR A 105 -14.42 -16.15 -7.29
CA TYR A 105 -14.99 -14.98 -6.63
C TYR A 105 -14.16 -14.49 -5.43
N PRO A 106 -13.74 -15.35 -4.48
CA PRO A 106 -12.95 -14.89 -3.33
C PRO A 106 -11.64 -14.21 -3.74
N MET A 107 -10.95 -14.75 -4.75
CA MET A 107 -9.74 -14.14 -5.31
C MET A 107 -10.02 -12.76 -5.90
N CYS A 108 -11.02 -12.68 -6.79
CA CYS A 108 -11.37 -11.42 -7.47
C CYS A 108 -11.77 -10.34 -6.48
N TYR A 109 -12.64 -10.66 -5.52
CA TYR A 109 -13.08 -9.74 -4.47
C TYR A 109 -11.90 -9.23 -3.64
N ALA A 110 -11.03 -10.13 -3.16
CA ALA A 110 -9.87 -9.77 -2.35
C ALA A 110 -8.87 -8.90 -3.13
N LYS A 111 -8.61 -9.20 -4.40
CA LYS A 111 -7.73 -8.40 -5.25
C LYS A 111 -8.25 -6.99 -5.47
N TRP A 112 -9.52 -6.84 -5.81
CA TRP A 112 -10.13 -5.52 -5.96
C TRP A 112 -10.07 -4.72 -4.65
N LYS A 113 -10.45 -5.35 -3.54
CA LYS A 113 -10.40 -4.71 -2.23
C LYS A 113 -8.98 -4.28 -1.84
N ALA A 114 -7.98 -5.13 -2.12
CA ALA A 114 -6.57 -4.80 -1.91
C ALA A 114 -6.12 -3.62 -2.76
N THR A 115 -6.51 -3.56 -4.03
CA THR A 115 -6.16 -2.46 -4.95
C THR A 115 -6.67 -1.12 -4.41
N VAL A 116 -7.97 -1.01 -4.12
CA VAL A 116 -8.57 0.22 -3.59
C VAL A 116 -7.96 0.61 -2.23
N THR A 117 -7.62 -0.39 -1.38
CA THR A 117 -6.95 -0.16 -0.10
C THR A 117 -5.54 0.40 -0.29
N LYS A 118 -4.76 -0.12 -1.26
CA LYS A 118 -3.43 0.40 -1.61
C LYS A 118 -3.50 1.83 -2.13
N GLU A 119 -4.48 2.14 -2.98
CA GLU A 119 -4.71 3.51 -3.47
C GLU A 119 -4.99 4.49 -2.33
N ARG A 120 -5.86 4.09 -1.37
CA ARG A 120 -6.10 4.88 -0.17
C ARG A 120 -4.83 5.10 0.65
N THR A 121 -4.03 4.08 0.80
CA THR A 121 -2.73 4.15 1.48
C THR A 121 -1.83 5.20 0.83
N GLN A 122 -1.74 5.23 -0.50
CA GLN A 122 -0.96 6.25 -1.22
C GLN A 122 -1.51 7.66 -1.02
N GLN A 123 -2.84 7.83 -0.98
CA GLN A 123 -3.45 9.12 -0.65
C GLN A 123 -3.06 9.57 0.76
N LEU A 124 -3.16 8.69 1.75
CA LEU A 124 -2.82 8.99 3.15
C LEU A 124 -1.33 9.29 3.34
N LYS A 125 -0.44 8.65 2.60
CA LYS A 125 1.01 8.91 2.67
C LYS A 125 1.37 10.37 2.45
N LYS A 126 0.53 11.16 1.76
CA LYS A 126 0.76 12.60 1.55
C LYS A 126 0.86 13.38 2.87
N TRP A 127 0.16 12.96 3.93
CA TRP A 127 0.29 13.56 5.27
C TRP A 127 1.61 13.21 5.97
N ILE A 128 2.34 12.23 5.43
CA ILE A 128 3.68 11.86 5.94
C ILE A 128 4.76 12.48 5.07
N THR A 129 4.63 12.36 3.74
CA THR A 129 5.63 12.80 2.79
C THR A 129 5.59 14.31 2.53
N GLY A 130 4.43 14.92 2.73
CA GLY A 130 4.24 16.35 2.45
C GLY A 130 4.15 16.68 0.97
N VAL A 131 4.01 17.98 0.72
CA VAL A 131 3.96 18.59 -0.61
C VAL A 131 5.09 19.61 -0.77
N ARG A 132 5.30 20.07 -2.01
CA ARG A 132 6.37 21.04 -2.32
C ARG A 132 6.05 22.40 -1.68
N GLU A 133 7.10 23.09 -1.23
CA GLU A 133 6.99 24.49 -0.80
C GLU A 133 6.39 25.36 -1.91
N GLY A 134 5.51 26.29 -1.53
CA GLY A 134 4.76 27.13 -2.45
C GLY A 134 3.47 26.54 -3.01
N ASP A 135 3.11 25.31 -2.65
CA ASP A 135 1.79 24.74 -3.00
C ASP A 135 0.71 25.41 -2.15
N VAL A 136 -0.04 26.33 -2.78
CA VAL A 136 -1.13 27.07 -2.13
C VAL A 136 -2.36 26.21 -1.79
N CYS A 137 -2.41 24.99 -2.31
CA CYS A 137 -3.48 24.02 -2.07
C CYS A 137 -3.09 22.94 -1.06
N SER A 138 -1.98 23.10 -0.33
CA SER A 138 -1.47 22.11 0.63
C SER A 138 -2.48 21.78 1.75
N GLY A 139 -3.28 22.77 2.20
CA GLY A 139 -4.22 22.58 3.31
C GLY A 139 -3.50 22.11 4.57
N SER A 140 -3.90 20.95 5.11
CA SER A 140 -3.27 20.31 6.27
C SER A 140 -2.08 19.40 5.92
N LEU A 141 -1.67 19.35 4.65
CA LEU A 141 -0.49 18.54 4.26
C LEU A 141 0.79 19.27 4.69
N PRO A 142 1.80 18.54 5.22
CA PRO A 142 3.10 19.12 5.54
C PRO A 142 3.75 19.71 4.28
N VAL A 143 4.39 20.88 4.43
CA VAL A 143 5.18 21.52 3.37
C VAL A 143 6.66 21.20 3.59
N LYS A 144 7.39 20.89 2.51
CA LYS A 144 8.84 20.57 2.52
C LYS A 144 9.56 21.44 1.51
#